data_d6ad3123e6d7a2dc887720b676a2f482
#
_entry.id   d6ad3123e6d7a2dc887720b676a2f482
#
_cell.length_a   1.000
_cell.length_b   1.000
_cell.length_c   1.000
_cell.angle_alpha   90.00
_cell.angle_beta   90.00
_cell.angle_gamma   90.00
#
_symmetry.space_group_name_H-M   'P 1'
#
loop_
_entity.id
_entity.type
_entity.pdbx_description
1 polymer ?
#
loop_
_entity_poly.entity_id
_entity_poly.type
_entity_poly.pdbx_seq_one_letter_code
_entity_poly.pdbx_strand_id
1 'polypeptide(L)'
;MATIDRFATDTIRKSNPHLSQLKATIEPAFYSNNATEIPTLAEAYELASHAPNTTVLDAFVANAKDLGLPEDAHILTVVDGSVVGRTAKARRILGNNPAEDAKIVPIIREEIYNSSFRPFIKGTAVVGLDEDFMVKAHITMPKEHINNLYSWLLNFQIFNDQYKRRYDASKQYDENDIFIFFDPTWRHPDYPDGLAFFDTKHNCAAILGMSYFGEIKKGTLTLAWATAARNNYVSCHGGLKIFRKEGASYVASFFGLSGSGKSTLTHAKHDDKYDIEVLHDDAFVISVEDGSSVALEPSYFDKTNDYPAGHREQDYFVTVQNCGVTLDENGRKVLVTEDIRNGNGRTVKSRYSTPNRVDKIKEPIQSIFWIMKDDALPPLVKITDPRLASILGCTLMTKRSNAENTGAGANLDALVIEPYANPFRVYPLVEDYEKFKALFDKNVDCYIINTGDFLGKKVTKEVSLGVIETIVDGKANFELFGGLPGMEYLPVEGYEVPEMSGDYAELIRDRMQFRLDYLKAFNDANPEHQIPQDALESIKTIERFIDVL
;
A
#
# COMPACT_ATOMS: atom_id res chain seq x y z
N MET A 1 -2.72 -4.07 25.45
CA MET A 1 -3.56 -3.67 24.30
C MET A 1 -2.77 -2.65 23.49
N ALA A 2 -2.67 -2.80 22.18
CA ALA A 2 -1.92 -1.89 21.32
C ALA A 2 -2.67 -0.56 21.06
N THR A 3 -3.99 -0.53 21.18
CA THR A 3 -4.81 0.66 20.97
C THR A 3 -5.80 0.88 22.13
N ILE A 4 -6.28 2.11 22.26
CA ILE A 4 -7.34 2.47 23.22
C ILE A 4 -8.69 2.22 22.56
N ASP A 5 -9.51 1.36 23.14
CA ASP A 5 -10.84 1.01 22.63
C ASP A 5 -11.99 1.54 23.53
N ARG A 6 -11.66 2.21 24.64
CA ARG A 6 -12.65 2.79 25.56
C ARG A 6 -12.06 3.91 26.39
N PHE A 7 -12.96 4.73 26.97
CA PHE A 7 -12.61 5.84 27.85
C PHE A 7 -13.25 5.66 29.22
N ALA A 8 -12.62 6.24 30.25
CA ALA A 8 -13.28 6.42 31.54
C ALA A 8 -14.40 7.46 31.41
N THR A 9 -15.51 7.27 32.14
CA THR A 9 -16.70 8.12 32.02
C THR A 9 -16.42 9.61 32.28
N ASP A 10 -15.50 9.92 33.21
CA ASP A 10 -15.11 11.28 33.55
C ASP A 10 -14.22 11.95 32.48
N THR A 11 -13.65 11.18 31.56
CA THR A 11 -12.82 11.71 30.46
C THR A 11 -13.57 11.88 29.15
N ILE A 12 -14.84 11.47 29.06
CA ILE A 12 -15.69 11.66 27.86
C ILE A 12 -16.10 13.13 27.77
N ARG A 13 -15.27 13.93 27.13
CA ARG A 13 -15.47 15.38 26.93
C ARG A 13 -15.11 15.78 25.51
N LYS A 14 -15.63 16.94 25.08
CA LYS A 14 -15.30 17.53 23.78
C LYS A 14 -13.79 17.79 23.60
N SER A 15 -13.07 18.00 24.69
CA SER A 15 -11.61 18.22 24.69
C SER A 15 -10.78 16.95 24.78
N ASN A 16 -11.41 15.76 24.84
CA ASN A 16 -10.68 14.50 24.86
C ASN A 16 -10.02 14.26 23.49
N PRO A 17 -8.71 14.02 23.43
CA PRO A 17 -7.98 13.82 22.17
C PRO A 17 -8.43 12.58 21.39
N HIS A 18 -9.06 11.61 22.08
CA HIS A 18 -9.57 10.37 21.45
C HIS A 18 -11.01 10.50 20.94
N LEU A 19 -11.66 11.65 21.08
CA LEU A 19 -13.03 11.87 20.63
C LEU A 19 -13.08 12.94 19.54
N SER A 20 -13.86 12.66 18.51
CA SER A 20 -14.28 13.65 17.51
C SER A 20 -15.78 13.55 17.24
N GLN A 21 -16.32 14.59 16.62
CA GLN A 21 -17.71 14.59 16.17
C GLN A 21 -17.94 13.47 15.15
N LEU A 22 -17.01 13.22 14.24
CA LEU A 22 -17.14 12.18 13.23
C LEU A 22 -17.07 10.79 13.87
N LYS A 23 -16.08 10.53 14.76
CA LYS A 23 -15.97 9.25 15.47
C LYS A 23 -17.23 8.95 16.28
N ALA A 24 -17.71 9.91 17.08
CA ALA A 24 -18.95 9.77 17.85
C ALA A 24 -20.20 9.59 16.98
N THR A 25 -20.16 9.96 15.71
CA THR A 25 -21.22 9.73 14.73
C THR A 25 -21.15 8.31 14.13
N ILE A 26 -19.93 7.82 13.83
CA ILE A 26 -19.70 6.53 13.16
C ILE A 26 -19.83 5.35 14.13
N GLU A 27 -19.26 5.43 15.32
CA GLU A 27 -19.22 4.30 16.27
C GLU A 27 -20.59 3.72 16.64
N PRO A 28 -21.68 4.49 16.81
CA PRO A 28 -22.99 3.92 17.14
C PRO A 28 -23.48 2.86 16.13
N ALA A 29 -23.07 2.95 14.86
CA ALA A 29 -23.42 1.94 13.85
C ALA A 29 -22.88 0.55 14.18
N PHE A 30 -21.82 0.45 14.98
CA PHE A 30 -21.23 -0.83 15.40
C PHE A 30 -21.91 -1.44 16.64
N TYR A 31 -22.67 -0.65 17.39
CA TYR A 31 -23.28 -1.08 18.65
C TYR A 31 -24.78 -1.27 18.53
N SER A 32 -25.37 -0.85 17.43
CA SER A 32 -26.80 -0.96 17.18
C SER A 32 -27.25 -2.40 16.91
N ASN A 33 -28.47 -2.75 17.30
CA ASN A 33 -29.02 -4.11 17.21
C ASN A 33 -29.19 -4.64 15.76
N ASN A 34 -29.14 -3.77 14.77
CA ASN A 34 -29.21 -4.13 13.35
C ASN A 34 -27.87 -4.61 12.78
N ALA A 35 -26.76 -4.44 13.52
CA ALA A 35 -25.42 -4.85 13.09
C ALA A 35 -25.00 -6.18 13.73
N THR A 36 -25.10 -7.26 12.95
CA THR A 36 -24.73 -8.61 13.40
C THR A 36 -23.24 -8.84 13.27
N GLU A 37 -22.58 -9.31 14.33
CA GLU A 37 -21.17 -9.70 14.30
C GLU A 37 -20.97 -10.98 13.48
N ILE A 38 -19.95 -11.01 12.65
CA ILE A 38 -19.48 -12.21 11.92
C ILE A 38 -18.10 -12.60 12.51
N PRO A 39 -18.08 -13.57 13.45
CA PRO A 39 -16.91 -13.83 14.28
C PRO A 39 -15.87 -14.75 13.63
N THR A 40 -16.21 -15.47 12.56
CA THR A 40 -15.32 -16.45 11.95
C THR A 40 -15.31 -16.35 10.42
N LEU A 41 -14.18 -16.76 9.82
CA LEU A 41 -14.08 -16.87 8.36
C LEU A 41 -15.01 -17.93 7.79
N ALA A 42 -15.26 -19.03 8.52
CA ALA A 42 -16.19 -20.08 8.09
C ALA A 42 -17.62 -19.53 7.98
N GLU A 43 -18.08 -18.74 8.96
CA GLU A 43 -19.41 -18.10 8.91
C GLU A 43 -19.49 -17.05 7.79
N ALA A 44 -18.44 -16.24 7.62
CA ALA A 44 -18.36 -15.28 6.53
C ALA A 44 -18.43 -15.97 5.16
N TYR A 45 -17.72 -17.09 4.98
CA TYR A 45 -17.75 -17.91 3.77
C TYR A 45 -19.15 -18.47 3.51
N GLU A 46 -19.77 -19.08 4.52
CA GLU A 46 -21.11 -19.66 4.40
C GLU A 46 -22.12 -18.63 3.93
N LEU A 47 -22.13 -17.45 4.55
CA LEU A 47 -23.00 -16.35 4.13
C LEU A 47 -22.68 -15.84 2.73
N ALA A 48 -21.39 -15.68 2.39
CA ALA A 48 -20.95 -15.17 1.11
C ALA A 48 -21.24 -16.15 -0.04
N SER A 49 -21.07 -17.45 0.17
CA SER A 49 -21.34 -18.49 -0.84
C SER A 49 -22.82 -18.55 -1.24
N HIS A 50 -23.72 -18.16 -0.34
CA HIS A 50 -25.17 -18.10 -0.57
C HIS A 50 -25.70 -16.71 -0.93
N ALA A 51 -24.84 -15.70 -1.02
CA ALA A 51 -25.24 -14.35 -1.38
C ALA A 51 -25.73 -14.28 -2.85
N PRO A 52 -26.77 -13.48 -3.16
CA PRO A 52 -27.43 -13.51 -4.47
C PRO A 52 -26.53 -13.21 -5.68
N ASN A 53 -25.49 -12.41 -5.50
CA ASN A 53 -24.56 -11.98 -6.55
C ASN A 53 -23.27 -12.81 -6.62
N THR A 54 -23.21 -13.92 -5.87
CA THR A 54 -22.03 -14.79 -5.81
C THR A 54 -22.12 -15.95 -6.79
N THR A 55 -21.06 -16.21 -7.48
CA THR A 55 -20.82 -17.46 -8.20
C THR A 55 -19.82 -18.30 -7.42
N VAL A 56 -20.21 -19.51 -7.02
CA VAL A 56 -19.33 -20.51 -6.43
C VAL A 56 -18.67 -21.26 -7.57
N LEU A 57 -17.34 -21.20 -7.67
CA LEU A 57 -16.56 -21.89 -8.70
C LEU A 57 -16.42 -23.38 -8.37
N ASP A 58 -16.07 -24.20 -9.36
CA ASP A 58 -15.82 -25.62 -9.13
C ASP A 58 -14.39 -25.90 -8.63
N ALA A 59 -13.54 -24.86 -8.50
CA ALA A 59 -12.23 -24.92 -7.91
C ALA A 59 -12.26 -24.76 -6.40
N PHE A 60 -11.53 -25.59 -5.67
CA PHE A 60 -11.39 -25.51 -4.22
C PHE A 60 -10.34 -24.48 -3.81
N VAL A 61 -10.52 -23.90 -2.64
CA VAL A 61 -9.52 -23.03 -2.02
C VAL A 61 -8.37 -23.88 -1.48
N ALA A 62 -7.15 -23.64 -1.94
CA ALA A 62 -5.97 -24.30 -1.38
C ALA A 62 -5.73 -23.88 0.08
N ASN A 63 -5.36 -24.85 0.93
CA ASN A 63 -5.12 -24.61 2.35
C ASN A 63 -6.36 -24.05 3.12
N ALA A 64 -7.56 -24.36 2.70
CA ALA A 64 -8.81 -23.84 3.28
C ALA A 64 -8.85 -23.97 4.80
N LYS A 65 -8.52 -25.15 5.34
CA LYS A 65 -8.49 -25.43 6.79
C LYS A 65 -7.51 -24.51 7.54
N ASP A 66 -6.33 -24.28 7.00
CA ASP A 66 -5.30 -23.44 7.63
C ASP A 66 -5.69 -21.96 7.58
N LEU A 67 -6.56 -21.58 6.64
CA LEU A 67 -7.20 -20.26 6.55
C LEU A 67 -8.38 -20.11 7.52
N GLY A 68 -8.85 -21.19 8.15
CA GLY A 68 -10.05 -21.18 9.00
C GLY A 68 -11.37 -21.28 8.21
N LEU A 69 -11.29 -21.77 6.98
CA LEU A 69 -12.44 -22.06 6.11
C LEU A 69 -12.87 -23.54 6.22
N PRO A 70 -14.08 -23.92 5.76
CA PRO A 70 -14.43 -25.33 5.55
C PRO A 70 -13.41 -26.02 4.62
N GLU A 71 -13.13 -27.30 4.88
CA GLU A 71 -12.11 -28.05 4.09
C GLU A 71 -12.51 -28.17 2.60
N ASP A 72 -13.79 -28.13 2.30
CA ASP A 72 -14.40 -28.16 0.98
C ASP A 72 -14.76 -26.77 0.44
N ALA A 73 -14.19 -25.71 0.99
CA ALA A 73 -14.46 -24.35 0.54
C ALA A 73 -14.05 -24.16 -0.92
N HIS A 74 -14.92 -23.55 -1.70
CA HIS A 74 -14.72 -23.19 -3.09
C HIS A 74 -14.30 -21.72 -3.23
N ILE A 75 -13.62 -21.38 -4.32
CA ILE A 75 -13.34 -20.00 -4.69
C ILE A 75 -14.66 -19.30 -5.02
N LEU A 76 -14.88 -18.13 -4.42
CA LEU A 76 -16.07 -17.31 -4.66
C LEU A 76 -15.73 -16.16 -5.60
N THR A 77 -16.64 -15.86 -6.54
CA THR A 77 -16.51 -14.66 -7.37
C THR A 77 -17.79 -13.86 -7.38
N VAL A 78 -17.65 -12.52 -7.33
CA VAL A 78 -18.75 -11.58 -7.39
C VAL A 78 -18.55 -10.59 -8.53
N VAL A 79 -19.60 -10.37 -9.34
CA VAL A 79 -19.58 -9.38 -10.42
C VAL A 79 -20.62 -8.32 -10.11
N ASP A 80 -20.21 -7.27 -9.44
CA ASP A 80 -21.06 -6.17 -8.96
C ASP A 80 -20.88 -4.87 -9.75
N GLY A 81 -20.02 -4.87 -10.79
CA GLY A 81 -19.75 -3.71 -11.63
C GLY A 81 -18.93 -2.62 -10.93
N SER A 82 -18.29 -2.94 -9.82
CA SER A 82 -17.46 -1.98 -9.10
C SER A 82 -16.30 -1.44 -9.96
N VAL A 83 -15.95 -0.18 -9.75
CA VAL A 83 -14.95 0.53 -10.55
C VAL A 83 -13.73 0.84 -9.70
N VAL A 84 -12.57 0.41 -10.19
CA VAL A 84 -11.26 0.65 -9.58
C VAL A 84 -10.85 2.13 -9.73
N GLY A 85 -10.13 2.66 -8.73
CA GLY A 85 -9.42 3.94 -8.85
C GLY A 85 -10.27 5.18 -8.53
N ARG A 86 -11.44 5.03 -7.93
CA ARG A 86 -12.29 6.16 -7.51
C ARG A 86 -11.79 6.87 -6.25
N THR A 87 -11.02 6.19 -5.39
CA THR A 87 -10.59 6.72 -4.09
C THR A 87 -9.91 8.07 -4.18
N ALA A 88 -9.07 8.30 -5.19
CA ALA A 88 -8.34 9.57 -5.34
C ALA A 88 -9.28 10.77 -5.51
N LYS A 89 -10.40 10.60 -6.25
CA LYS A 89 -11.43 11.63 -6.45
C LYS A 89 -12.40 11.74 -5.27
N ALA A 90 -12.75 10.61 -4.67
CA ALA A 90 -13.72 10.50 -3.59
C ALA A 90 -13.14 10.82 -2.21
N ARG A 91 -11.80 10.81 -2.07
CA ARG A 91 -11.12 10.98 -0.78
C ARG A 91 -11.21 12.41 -0.27
N ARG A 92 -11.61 12.52 1.00
CA ARG A 92 -11.58 13.76 1.79
C ARG A 92 -10.99 13.44 3.16
N ILE A 93 -10.24 14.38 3.71
CA ILE A 93 -9.60 14.25 5.01
C ILE A 93 -10.14 15.37 5.89
N LEU A 94 -10.70 15.01 7.03
CA LEU A 94 -11.23 15.95 8.01
C LEU A 94 -10.14 16.95 8.45
N GLY A 95 -10.43 18.22 8.34
CA GLY A 95 -9.52 19.32 8.68
C GLY A 95 -8.84 19.95 7.47
N ASN A 96 -8.76 19.29 6.31
CA ASN A 96 -8.12 19.87 5.13
C ASN A 96 -8.97 20.95 4.46
N ASN A 97 -10.30 20.85 4.56
CA ASN A 97 -11.23 21.86 4.02
C ASN A 97 -12.43 22.04 4.96
N PRO A 98 -12.34 22.94 5.95
CA PRO A 98 -13.42 23.14 6.95
C PRO A 98 -14.79 23.47 6.36
N ALA A 99 -14.84 24.16 5.22
CA ALA A 99 -16.10 24.50 4.55
C ALA A 99 -16.76 23.28 3.89
N GLU A 100 -15.98 22.36 3.36
CA GLU A 100 -16.45 21.08 2.81
C GLU A 100 -16.79 20.11 3.95
N ASP A 101 -15.97 20.04 4.99
CA ASP A 101 -16.20 19.21 6.19
C ASP A 101 -17.56 19.50 6.83
N ALA A 102 -17.91 20.79 6.94
CA ALA A 102 -19.19 21.24 7.49
C ALA A 102 -20.40 20.75 6.67
N LYS A 103 -20.22 20.44 5.39
CA LYS A 103 -21.25 19.84 4.53
C LYS A 103 -21.27 18.31 4.64
N ILE A 104 -20.09 17.69 4.70
CA ILE A 104 -19.95 16.22 4.67
C ILE A 104 -20.43 15.58 5.99
N VAL A 105 -20.06 16.15 7.15
CA VAL A 105 -20.39 15.55 8.46
C VAL A 105 -21.90 15.34 8.65
N PRO A 106 -22.79 16.31 8.32
CA PRO A 106 -24.24 16.09 8.36
C PRO A 106 -24.73 14.97 7.41
N ILE A 107 -24.16 14.87 6.21
CA ILE A 107 -24.50 13.83 5.23
C ILE A 107 -24.17 12.44 5.79
N ILE A 108 -22.99 12.27 6.37
CA ILE A 108 -22.59 11.01 7.01
C ILE A 108 -23.52 10.66 8.17
N ARG A 109 -23.87 11.65 9.01
CA ARG A 109 -24.78 11.44 10.13
C ARG A 109 -26.16 10.99 9.66
N GLU A 110 -26.69 11.56 8.57
CA GLU A 110 -27.94 11.17 7.96
C GLU A 110 -27.89 9.73 7.46
N GLU A 111 -26.80 9.35 6.77
CA GLU A 111 -26.64 7.98 6.28
C GLU A 111 -26.55 6.97 7.42
N ILE A 112 -25.82 7.27 8.49
CA ILE A 112 -25.75 6.39 9.66
C ILE A 112 -27.13 6.24 10.32
N TYR A 113 -27.89 7.32 10.42
CA TYR A 113 -29.26 7.25 10.90
C TYR A 113 -30.13 6.35 10.00
N ASN A 114 -30.09 6.55 8.68
CA ASN A 114 -30.85 5.76 7.72
C ASN A 114 -30.44 4.28 7.76
N SER A 115 -29.13 3.99 7.92
CA SER A 115 -28.59 2.64 8.00
C SER A 115 -29.10 1.86 9.22
N SER A 116 -29.48 2.54 10.31
CA SER A 116 -29.97 1.90 11.54
C SER A 116 -31.27 1.11 11.37
N PHE A 117 -32.00 1.35 10.28
CA PHE A 117 -33.24 0.64 9.92
C PHE A 117 -33.04 -0.52 8.93
N ARG A 118 -31.79 -0.80 8.54
CA ARG A 118 -31.44 -1.87 7.60
C ARG A 118 -30.57 -2.93 8.28
N PRO A 119 -30.63 -4.20 7.84
CA PRO A 119 -29.71 -5.22 8.34
C PRO A 119 -28.27 -4.90 7.96
N PHE A 120 -27.40 -4.81 8.95
CA PHE A 120 -25.96 -4.64 8.80
C PHE A 120 -25.21 -5.84 9.36
N ILE A 121 -24.00 -6.03 8.89
CA ILE A 121 -23.01 -6.99 9.41
C ILE A 121 -21.73 -6.24 9.77
N LYS A 122 -20.99 -6.79 10.71
CA LYS A 122 -19.71 -6.23 11.14
C LYS A 122 -18.68 -7.32 11.39
N GLY A 123 -17.43 -6.94 11.31
CA GLY A 123 -16.29 -7.82 11.58
C GLY A 123 -15.15 -7.07 12.23
N THR A 124 -14.28 -7.82 12.90
CA THR A 124 -13.08 -7.31 13.58
C THR A 124 -11.85 -8.05 13.10
N ALA A 125 -10.79 -7.30 12.80
CA ALA A 125 -9.49 -7.81 12.39
C ALA A 125 -8.36 -7.05 13.09
N VAL A 126 -7.13 -7.57 12.98
CA VAL A 126 -5.91 -6.82 13.28
C VAL A 126 -5.18 -6.49 11.99
N VAL A 127 -4.57 -5.31 11.98
CA VAL A 127 -3.64 -4.82 10.98
C VAL A 127 -2.26 -4.72 11.62
N GLY A 128 -1.27 -5.35 11.02
CA GLY A 128 0.00 -5.65 11.68
C GLY A 128 -0.02 -7.04 12.29
N LEU A 129 1.00 -7.84 11.94
CA LEU A 129 1.01 -9.28 12.18
C LEU A 129 2.01 -9.71 13.26
N ASP A 130 2.65 -8.76 13.92
CA ASP A 130 3.59 -9.02 15.03
C ASP A 130 3.35 -8.06 16.19
N GLU A 131 3.72 -8.50 17.38
CA GLU A 131 3.53 -7.78 18.64
C GLU A 131 4.24 -6.42 18.70
N ASP A 132 5.21 -6.17 17.82
CA ASP A 132 5.87 -4.86 17.71
C ASP A 132 4.94 -3.82 17.07
N PHE A 133 4.04 -4.23 16.17
CA PHE A 133 3.04 -3.35 15.61
C PHE A 133 1.74 -4.10 15.32
N MET A 134 0.71 -3.82 16.09
CA MET A 134 -0.66 -4.31 15.86
C MET A 134 -1.67 -3.22 16.20
N VAL A 135 -2.62 -3.00 15.30
CA VAL A 135 -3.79 -2.15 15.53
C VAL A 135 -5.06 -2.95 15.25
N LYS A 136 -6.10 -2.73 16.05
CA LYS A 136 -7.38 -3.40 15.88
C LYS A 136 -8.28 -2.57 14.96
N ALA A 137 -8.94 -3.22 14.04
CA ALA A 137 -9.83 -2.59 13.07
C ALA A 137 -11.21 -3.25 13.07
N HIS A 138 -12.23 -2.41 12.98
CA HIS A 138 -13.64 -2.78 12.88
C HIS A 138 -14.23 -2.23 11.59
N ILE A 139 -15.04 -3.03 10.93
CA ILE A 139 -15.81 -2.60 9.75
C ILE A 139 -17.28 -3.00 9.92
N THR A 140 -18.18 -2.13 9.47
CA THR A 140 -19.62 -2.45 9.36
C THR A 140 -20.14 -2.06 8.00
N MET A 141 -21.08 -2.87 7.47
CA MET A 141 -21.64 -2.70 6.13
C MET A 141 -23.03 -3.36 6.00
N PRO A 142 -23.82 -2.99 4.98
CA PRO A 142 -25.08 -3.67 4.70
C PRO A 142 -24.87 -5.17 4.47
N LYS A 143 -25.79 -5.99 4.96
CA LYS A 143 -25.71 -7.47 4.93
C LYS A 143 -25.55 -8.03 3.51
N GLU A 144 -26.14 -7.39 2.51
CA GLU A 144 -26.03 -7.78 1.10
C GLU A 144 -24.61 -7.67 0.53
N HIS A 145 -23.72 -6.95 1.21
CA HIS A 145 -22.30 -6.82 0.84
C HIS A 145 -21.37 -7.77 1.61
N ILE A 146 -21.89 -8.91 2.07
CA ILE A 146 -21.12 -9.95 2.80
C ILE A 146 -19.84 -10.39 2.06
N ASN A 147 -19.82 -10.38 0.72
CA ASN A 147 -18.60 -10.69 -0.05
C ASN A 147 -17.47 -9.69 0.22
N ASN A 148 -17.79 -8.41 0.45
CA ASN A 148 -16.78 -7.41 0.81
C ASN A 148 -16.28 -7.63 2.24
N LEU A 149 -17.15 -8.02 3.18
CA LEU A 149 -16.73 -8.39 4.53
C LEU A 149 -15.85 -9.65 4.52
N TYR A 150 -16.26 -10.69 3.78
CA TYR A 150 -15.48 -11.91 3.62
C TYR A 150 -14.08 -11.62 3.04
N SER A 151 -14.01 -10.81 1.97
CA SER A 151 -12.74 -10.37 1.39
C SER A 151 -11.88 -9.58 2.39
N TRP A 152 -12.50 -8.73 3.23
CA TRP A 152 -11.80 -7.92 4.23
C TRP A 152 -11.23 -8.78 5.36
N LEU A 153 -12.00 -9.75 5.87
CA LEU A 153 -11.55 -10.68 6.90
C LEU A 153 -10.46 -11.65 6.42
N LEU A 154 -10.42 -11.94 5.11
CA LEU A 154 -9.35 -12.73 4.48
C LEU A 154 -8.09 -11.91 4.24
N ASN A 155 -8.26 -10.66 3.83
CA ASN A 155 -7.14 -9.78 3.50
C ASN A 155 -6.39 -9.31 4.74
N PHE A 156 -7.12 -9.01 5.83
CA PHE A 156 -6.57 -8.72 7.15
C PHE A 156 -6.64 -9.96 8.04
N GLN A 157 -5.97 -9.92 9.15
CA GLN A 157 -6.00 -11.04 10.07
C GLN A 157 -7.23 -10.97 10.97
N ILE A 158 -8.17 -11.89 10.81
CA ILE A 158 -9.36 -11.97 11.66
C ILE A 158 -8.97 -12.03 13.16
N PHE A 159 -9.72 -11.30 14.00
CA PHE A 159 -9.48 -11.18 15.43
C PHE A 159 -10.01 -12.41 16.18
N ASN A 160 -9.33 -13.56 16.00
CA ASN A 160 -9.60 -14.80 16.70
C ASN A 160 -8.85 -14.86 18.05
N ASP A 161 -9.06 -15.91 18.84
CA ASP A 161 -8.44 -16.07 20.17
C ASP A 161 -6.90 -16.07 20.14
N GLN A 162 -6.28 -16.57 19.08
CA GLN A 162 -4.83 -16.54 18.91
C GLN A 162 -4.35 -15.10 18.75
N TYR A 163 -4.95 -14.36 17.84
CA TYR A 163 -4.56 -12.97 17.56
C TYR A 163 -5.02 -12.00 18.65
N LYS A 164 -6.08 -12.34 19.38
CA LYS A 164 -6.44 -11.62 20.62
C LYS A 164 -5.31 -11.68 21.64
N ARG A 165 -4.75 -12.89 21.91
CA ARG A 165 -3.61 -13.04 22.84
C ARG A 165 -2.38 -12.27 22.37
N ARG A 166 -2.07 -12.30 21.07
CA ARG A 166 -0.95 -11.54 20.50
C ARG A 166 -1.17 -10.03 20.61
N TYR A 167 -2.37 -9.57 20.30
CA TYR A 167 -2.75 -8.17 20.45
C TYR A 167 -2.66 -7.70 21.91
N ASP A 168 -3.12 -8.49 22.86
CA ASP A 168 -3.03 -8.17 24.29
C ASP A 168 -1.56 -8.12 24.79
N ALA A 169 -0.65 -8.85 24.15
CA ALA A 169 0.79 -8.83 24.42
C ALA A 169 1.55 -7.76 23.60
N SER A 170 0.92 -7.16 22.60
CA SER A 170 1.58 -6.25 21.67
C SER A 170 1.98 -4.91 22.32
N LYS A 171 2.88 -4.19 21.63
CA LYS A 171 3.30 -2.84 22.02
C LYS A 171 2.09 -1.92 22.22
N GLN A 172 2.11 -1.15 23.30
CA GLN A 172 1.02 -0.25 23.65
C GLN A 172 1.17 1.07 22.90
N TYR A 173 0.07 1.55 22.32
CA TYR A 173 -0.05 2.88 21.73
C TYR A 173 -1.22 3.62 22.39
N ASP A 174 -1.09 4.93 22.52
CA ASP A 174 -2.17 5.81 22.97
C ASP A 174 -3.04 6.21 21.76
N GLU A 175 -3.70 5.20 21.17
CA GLU A 175 -4.43 5.32 19.92
C GLU A 175 -5.80 4.64 20.00
N ASN A 176 -6.76 5.18 19.25
CA ASN A 176 -8.05 4.54 19.05
C ASN A 176 -7.92 3.31 18.13
N ASP A 177 -8.82 2.33 18.30
CA ASP A 177 -9.07 1.32 17.27
C ASP A 177 -9.56 2.00 15.98
N ILE A 178 -9.36 1.31 14.85
CA ILE A 178 -9.84 1.77 13.55
C ILE A 178 -11.33 1.39 13.40
N PHE A 179 -12.16 2.36 12.98
CA PHE A 179 -13.58 2.16 12.69
C PHE A 179 -13.91 2.60 11.26
N ILE A 180 -14.43 1.69 10.44
CA ILE A 180 -14.84 1.97 9.06
C ILE A 180 -16.32 1.67 8.88
N PHE A 181 -17.09 2.73 8.64
CA PHE A 181 -18.47 2.61 8.16
C PHE A 181 -18.47 2.54 6.64
N PHE A 182 -18.99 1.47 6.08
CA PHE A 182 -18.99 1.23 4.64
C PHE A 182 -20.41 0.99 4.13
N ASP A 183 -20.86 1.83 3.19
CA ASP A 183 -22.14 1.63 2.52
C ASP A 183 -22.04 1.83 1.00
N PRO A 184 -21.88 0.76 0.23
CA PRO A 184 -21.82 0.83 -1.22
C PRO A 184 -23.14 1.25 -1.88
N THR A 185 -24.26 1.13 -1.17
CA THR A 185 -25.60 1.44 -1.72
C THR A 185 -25.92 2.94 -1.70
N TRP A 186 -25.19 3.70 -0.87
CA TRP A 186 -25.36 5.15 -0.76
C TRP A 186 -25.16 5.88 -2.09
N ARG A 187 -25.96 6.91 -2.32
CA ARG A 187 -25.87 7.81 -3.49
C ARG A 187 -26.15 9.24 -3.07
N HIS A 188 -25.38 10.16 -3.62
CA HIS A 188 -25.58 11.59 -3.40
C HIS A 188 -25.25 12.38 -4.65
N PRO A 189 -26.06 13.40 -5.06
CA PRO A 189 -25.85 14.15 -6.28
C PRO A 189 -24.52 14.93 -6.30
N ASP A 190 -24.07 15.44 -5.16
CA ASP A 190 -22.81 16.18 -5.06
C ASP A 190 -21.56 15.27 -5.03
N TYR A 191 -21.75 13.96 -4.85
CA TYR A 191 -20.68 12.97 -4.78
C TYR A 191 -20.96 11.77 -5.69
N PRO A 192 -21.01 11.99 -7.03
CA PRO A 192 -21.39 10.92 -7.97
C PRO A 192 -20.36 9.79 -8.05
N ASP A 193 -19.09 10.06 -7.74
CA ASP A 193 -18.01 9.06 -7.67
C ASP A 193 -17.94 8.31 -6.33
N GLY A 194 -18.81 8.64 -5.37
CA GLY A 194 -18.76 8.19 -3.99
C GLY A 194 -18.03 9.16 -3.08
N LEU A 195 -17.93 8.81 -1.81
CA LEU A 195 -17.28 9.61 -0.76
C LEU A 195 -16.47 8.70 0.17
N ALA A 196 -15.18 8.99 0.32
CA ALA A 196 -14.32 8.36 1.31
C ALA A 196 -13.77 9.44 2.25
N PHE A 197 -14.39 9.60 3.41
CA PHE A 197 -14.10 10.67 4.37
C PHE A 197 -13.38 10.12 5.60
N PHE A 198 -12.18 10.64 5.86
CA PHE A 198 -11.26 10.13 6.88
C PHE A 198 -11.05 11.13 8.01
N ASP A 199 -11.24 10.71 9.26
CA ASP A 199 -10.68 11.36 10.44
C ASP A 199 -9.43 10.57 10.88
N THR A 200 -8.31 11.00 10.39
CA THR A 200 -7.04 10.29 10.57
C THR A 200 -6.49 10.39 11.99
N LYS A 201 -6.87 11.45 12.74
CA LYS A 201 -6.43 11.64 14.13
C LYS A 201 -7.18 10.75 15.11
N HIS A 202 -8.40 10.31 14.74
CA HIS A 202 -9.26 9.51 15.60
C HIS A 202 -9.55 8.11 15.00
N ASN A 203 -8.80 7.72 13.97
CA ASN A 203 -8.82 6.39 13.35
C ASN A 203 -10.22 5.96 12.87
N CYS A 204 -10.99 6.85 12.27
CA CYS A 204 -12.27 6.45 11.70
C CYS A 204 -12.49 6.99 10.28
N ALA A 205 -13.32 6.29 9.51
CA ALA A 205 -13.71 6.68 8.16
C ALA A 205 -15.13 6.24 7.81
N ALA A 206 -15.76 7.02 6.92
CA ALA A 206 -16.95 6.61 6.19
C ALA A 206 -16.60 6.47 4.70
N ILE A 207 -16.89 5.31 4.11
CA ILE A 207 -16.65 5.00 2.69
C ILE A 207 -18.00 4.66 2.07
N LEU A 208 -18.51 5.55 1.23
CA LEU A 208 -19.87 5.56 0.76
C LEU A 208 -19.95 5.53 -0.78
N GLY A 209 -20.91 4.79 -1.33
CA GLY A 209 -21.21 4.79 -2.76
C GLY A 209 -20.23 4.04 -3.66
N MET A 210 -19.32 3.27 -3.08
CA MET A 210 -18.29 2.49 -3.78
C MET A 210 -18.34 1.04 -3.31
N SER A 211 -18.42 0.07 -4.22
CA SER A 211 -18.49 -1.37 -3.91
C SER A 211 -17.14 -2.10 -4.11
N TYR A 212 -16.15 -1.43 -4.70
CA TYR A 212 -14.84 -2.02 -4.94
C TYR A 212 -14.11 -2.32 -3.62
N PHE A 213 -13.74 -3.59 -3.41
CA PHE A 213 -13.06 -4.04 -2.19
C PHE A 213 -11.77 -3.25 -1.89
N GLY A 214 -11.02 -2.87 -2.92
CA GLY A 214 -9.80 -2.08 -2.76
C GLY A 214 -10.00 -0.76 -2.00
N GLU A 215 -11.20 -0.17 -2.01
CA GLU A 215 -11.50 1.07 -1.27
C GLU A 215 -11.46 0.84 0.24
N ILE A 216 -12.10 -0.23 0.74
CA ILE A 216 -12.06 -0.57 2.17
C ILE A 216 -10.72 -1.16 2.58
N LYS A 217 -10.06 -1.95 1.72
CA LYS A 217 -8.69 -2.42 1.96
C LYS A 217 -7.75 -1.24 2.17
N LYS A 218 -7.66 -0.34 1.19
CA LYS A 218 -6.76 0.82 1.27
C LYS A 218 -7.22 1.83 2.32
N GLY A 219 -8.52 1.96 2.58
CA GLY A 219 -9.05 2.77 3.67
C GLY A 219 -8.56 2.30 5.05
N THR A 220 -8.59 0.98 5.29
CA THR A 220 -8.06 0.37 6.52
C THR A 220 -6.56 0.60 6.65
N LEU A 221 -5.79 0.33 5.58
CA LEU A 221 -4.34 0.56 5.56
C LEU A 221 -3.98 2.04 5.74
N THR A 222 -4.73 2.95 5.14
CA THR A 222 -4.57 4.40 5.30
C THR A 222 -4.58 4.82 6.78
N LEU A 223 -5.53 4.31 7.56
CA LEU A 223 -5.62 4.61 9.00
C LEU A 223 -4.54 3.88 9.82
N ALA A 224 -4.21 2.65 9.46
CA ALA A 224 -3.12 1.92 10.10
C ALA A 224 -1.76 2.60 9.85
N TRP A 225 -1.51 3.07 8.64
CA TRP A 225 -0.32 3.85 8.31
C TRP A 225 -0.27 5.20 9.03
N ALA A 226 -1.41 5.88 9.20
CA ALA A 226 -1.47 7.11 9.99
C ALA A 226 -1.13 6.84 11.46
N THR A 227 -1.61 5.73 12.04
CA THR A 227 -1.22 5.29 13.38
C THR A 227 0.27 4.98 13.47
N ALA A 228 0.82 4.25 12.49
CA ALA A 228 2.25 3.94 12.42
C ALA A 228 3.10 5.22 12.35
N ALA A 229 2.68 6.18 11.51
CA ALA A 229 3.36 7.46 11.38
C ALA A 229 3.45 8.22 12.70
N ARG A 230 2.37 8.26 13.49
CA ARG A 230 2.37 8.91 14.81
C ARG A 230 3.21 8.18 15.85
N ASN A 231 3.49 6.89 15.65
CA ASN A 231 4.18 6.02 16.60
C ASN A 231 5.61 5.63 16.19
N ASN A 232 6.28 6.50 15.46
CA ASN A 232 7.69 6.38 15.07
C ASN A 232 8.00 5.18 14.14
N TYR A 233 7.06 4.86 13.25
CA TYR A 233 7.27 3.92 12.14
C TYR A 233 7.23 4.67 10.81
N VAL A 234 7.99 4.17 9.84
CA VAL A 234 7.83 4.51 8.43
C VAL A 234 6.67 3.69 7.87
N SER A 235 5.74 4.36 7.22
CA SER A 235 4.57 3.76 6.60
C SER A 235 4.88 3.39 5.15
N CYS A 236 4.92 2.10 4.84
CA CYS A 236 5.49 1.60 3.60
C CYS A 236 4.42 1.00 2.67
N HIS A 237 4.26 1.59 1.49
CA HIS A 237 3.61 0.99 0.33
C HIS A 237 4.69 0.49 -0.62
N GLY A 238 5.16 -0.72 -0.40
CA GLY A 238 6.38 -1.25 -1.03
C GLY A 238 6.50 -2.76 -0.90
N GLY A 239 7.66 -3.27 -1.30
CA GLY A 239 8.06 -4.64 -1.06
C GLY A 239 9.27 -4.70 -0.14
N LEU A 240 9.36 -5.74 0.69
CA LEU A 240 10.51 -5.98 1.55
C LEU A 240 10.83 -7.46 1.64
N LYS A 241 12.12 -7.78 1.55
CA LYS A 241 12.66 -9.14 1.73
C LYS A 241 14.02 -9.14 2.40
N ILE A 242 14.37 -10.28 2.95
CA ILE A 242 15.70 -10.57 3.47
C ILE A 242 16.37 -11.65 2.64
N PHE A 243 17.63 -11.45 2.32
CA PHE A 243 18.52 -12.40 1.69
C PHE A 243 19.43 -13.00 2.77
N ARG A 244 19.53 -14.33 2.83
CA ARG A 244 20.42 -15.04 3.74
C ARG A 244 21.41 -15.89 2.94
N LYS A 245 22.69 -15.80 3.30
CA LYS A 245 23.74 -16.60 2.70
C LYS A 245 24.91 -16.75 3.66
N GLU A 246 25.33 -18.00 3.90
CA GLU A 246 26.54 -18.31 4.70
C GLU A 246 26.59 -17.62 6.07
N GLY A 247 25.44 -17.46 6.73
CA GLY A 247 25.31 -16.82 8.04
C GLY A 247 25.22 -15.28 8.00
N ALA A 248 25.36 -14.66 6.84
CA ALA A 248 25.10 -13.25 6.64
C ALA A 248 23.64 -13.00 6.21
N SER A 249 23.11 -11.83 6.52
CA SER A 249 21.78 -11.41 6.09
C SER A 249 21.83 -10.02 5.47
N TYR A 250 20.94 -9.77 4.50
CA TYR A 250 20.77 -8.47 3.86
C TYR A 250 19.28 -8.17 3.67
N VAL A 251 18.80 -7.07 4.29
CA VAL A 251 17.40 -6.66 4.23
C VAL A 251 17.25 -5.50 3.25
N ALA A 252 16.40 -5.68 2.24
CA ALA A 252 16.15 -4.69 1.20
C ALA A 252 14.66 -4.41 1.03
N SER A 253 14.31 -3.14 0.85
CA SER A 253 12.95 -2.71 0.50
C SER A 253 12.90 -2.00 -0.85
N PHE A 254 11.77 -2.17 -1.54
CA PHE A 254 11.53 -1.73 -2.91
C PHE A 254 10.26 -0.88 -2.97
N PHE A 255 10.36 0.37 -3.37
CA PHE A 255 9.24 1.29 -3.48
C PHE A 255 9.05 1.74 -4.93
N GLY A 256 7.84 1.65 -5.43
CA GLY A 256 7.52 2.06 -6.79
C GLY A 256 6.03 1.93 -7.07
N LEU A 257 5.56 2.62 -8.10
CA LEU A 257 4.16 2.60 -8.52
C LEU A 257 3.72 1.22 -9.04
N SER A 258 2.42 1.03 -9.21
CA SER A 258 1.88 -0.18 -9.83
C SER A 258 2.48 -0.41 -11.22
N GLY A 259 2.96 -1.63 -11.48
CA GLY A 259 3.63 -1.97 -12.74
C GLY A 259 5.06 -1.43 -12.90
N SER A 260 5.67 -0.91 -11.83
CA SER A 260 7.09 -0.52 -11.84
C SER A 260 8.06 -1.70 -11.70
N GLY A 261 7.57 -2.89 -11.38
CA GLY A 261 8.39 -4.08 -11.10
C GLY A 261 8.57 -4.41 -9.61
N LYS A 262 7.87 -3.71 -8.71
CA LYS A 262 7.94 -3.90 -7.25
C LYS A 262 7.77 -5.36 -6.84
N SER A 263 6.64 -6.01 -7.19
CA SER A 263 6.38 -7.41 -6.85
C SER A 263 7.39 -8.36 -7.50
N THR A 264 7.81 -8.07 -8.74
CA THR A 264 8.84 -8.85 -9.43
C THR A 264 10.16 -8.85 -8.67
N LEU A 265 10.63 -7.69 -8.20
CA LEU A 265 11.88 -7.58 -7.43
C LEU A 265 11.74 -8.22 -6.05
N THR A 266 10.58 -8.05 -5.40
CA THR A 266 10.32 -8.60 -4.06
C THR A 266 10.27 -10.13 -4.08
N HIS A 267 9.55 -10.74 -5.03
CA HIS A 267 9.37 -12.19 -5.10
C HIS A 267 10.44 -12.94 -5.91
N ALA A 268 11.42 -12.22 -6.52
CA ALA A 268 12.51 -12.87 -7.24
C ALA A 268 13.32 -13.78 -6.33
N LYS A 269 13.54 -15.02 -6.77
CA LYS A 269 14.31 -16.05 -6.04
C LYS A 269 15.81 -16.02 -6.32
N HIS A 270 16.25 -15.23 -7.33
CA HIS A 270 17.67 -15.10 -7.71
C HIS A 270 18.36 -16.44 -7.96
N ASP A 271 17.67 -17.32 -8.72
CA ASP A 271 18.14 -18.66 -9.07
C ASP A 271 18.53 -19.51 -7.84
N ASP A 272 17.80 -19.32 -6.73
CA ASP A 272 18.02 -19.98 -5.44
C ASP A 272 19.43 -19.76 -4.84
N LYS A 273 20.10 -18.69 -5.25
CA LYS A 273 21.44 -18.29 -4.76
C LYS A 273 21.43 -17.90 -3.28
N TYR A 274 20.29 -17.45 -2.78
CA TYR A 274 20.06 -17.00 -1.40
C TYR A 274 18.88 -17.75 -0.80
N ASP A 275 18.91 -17.98 0.50
CA ASP A 275 17.70 -18.28 1.26
C ASP A 275 16.96 -16.96 1.50
N ILE A 276 15.77 -16.83 0.89
CA ILE A 276 15.01 -15.57 0.87
C ILE A 276 13.75 -15.75 1.69
N GLU A 277 13.50 -14.80 2.61
CA GLU A 277 12.20 -14.61 3.26
C GLU A 277 11.59 -13.31 2.76
N VAL A 278 10.30 -13.35 2.42
CA VAL A 278 9.53 -12.19 1.96
C VAL A 278 8.64 -11.70 3.07
N LEU A 279 8.74 -10.42 3.45
CA LEU A 279 7.82 -9.81 4.39
C LEU A 279 6.45 -9.58 3.74
N HIS A 280 6.40 -8.72 2.76
CA HIS A 280 5.22 -8.40 1.95
C HIS A 280 5.65 -7.63 0.69
N ASP A 281 4.73 -7.47 -0.29
CA ASP A 281 4.97 -6.68 -1.50
C ASP A 281 4.01 -5.49 -1.69
N ASP A 282 3.18 -5.19 -0.67
CA ASP A 282 2.23 -4.06 -0.71
C ASP A 282 2.27 -3.20 0.56
N ALA A 283 2.04 -3.78 1.76
CA ALA A 283 1.86 -3.00 2.98
C ALA A 283 2.65 -3.53 4.18
N PHE A 284 3.51 -2.68 4.72
CA PHE A 284 4.30 -2.96 5.91
C PHE A 284 4.72 -1.67 6.62
N VAL A 285 5.35 -1.81 7.77
CA VAL A 285 5.97 -0.70 8.51
C VAL A 285 7.42 -1.04 8.85
N ILE A 286 8.27 0.01 8.92
CA ILE A 286 9.66 -0.09 9.39
C ILE A 286 9.77 0.73 10.66
N SER A 287 10.30 0.14 11.73
CA SER A 287 10.63 0.86 12.97
C SER A 287 11.79 1.82 12.72
N VAL A 288 11.59 3.11 13.02
CA VAL A 288 12.67 4.11 12.95
C VAL A 288 13.69 3.86 14.08
N GLU A 289 13.29 3.21 15.16
CA GLU A 289 14.13 2.96 16.34
C GLU A 289 15.24 1.94 16.03
N ASP A 290 14.87 0.77 15.50
CA ASP A 290 15.77 -0.38 15.31
C ASP A 290 15.85 -0.92 13.89
N GLY A 291 15.05 -0.39 12.95
CA GLY A 291 15.03 -0.81 11.55
C GLY A 291 14.30 -2.12 11.29
N SER A 292 13.70 -2.76 12.29
CA SER A 292 12.88 -3.97 12.11
C SER A 292 11.60 -3.66 11.32
N SER A 293 10.98 -4.69 10.75
CA SER A 293 9.83 -4.51 9.85
C SER A 293 8.71 -5.49 10.15
N VAL A 294 7.45 -5.02 10.08
CA VAL A 294 6.25 -5.81 10.32
C VAL A 294 5.29 -5.70 9.14
N ALA A 295 4.81 -6.85 8.63
CA ALA A 295 3.76 -6.91 7.61
C ALA A 295 2.41 -6.46 8.19
N LEU A 296 1.64 -5.68 7.42
CA LEU A 296 0.33 -5.20 7.87
C LEU A 296 -0.82 -6.15 7.56
N GLU A 297 -0.65 -7.00 6.56
CA GLU A 297 -1.69 -7.91 6.08
C GLU A 297 -1.12 -9.28 5.71
N PRO A 298 -1.87 -10.38 5.89
CA PRO A 298 -1.38 -11.72 5.56
C PRO A 298 -1.52 -12.07 4.08
N SER A 299 -2.51 -11.53 3.39
CA SER A 299 -2.90 -11.92 2.03
C SER A 299 -2.43 -10.88 1.01
N TYR A 300 -2.51 -11.25 -0.27
CA TYR A 300 -2.21 -10.38 -1.40
C TYR A 300 -3.50 -9.98 -2.11
N PHE A 301 -3.52 -8.79 -2.69
CA PHE A 301 -4.66 -8.31 -3.46
C PHE A 301 -4.21 -7.88 -4.85
N ASP A 302 -4.42 -8.76 -5.81
CA ASP A 302 -3.82 -8.70 -7.13
C ASP A 302 -4.83 -8.54 -8.26
N LYS A 303 -4.35 -8.13 -9.43
CA LYS A 303 -5.13 -8.13 -10.66
C LYS A 303 -5.27 -9.56 -11.18
N THR A 304 -6.47 -9.96 -11.58
CA THR A 304 -6.70 -11.30 -12.13
C THR A 304 -5.99 -11.53 -13.45
N ASN A 305 -5.80 -10.49 -14.26
CA ASN A 305 -5.14 -10.60 -15.56
C ASN A 305 -3.62 -10.86 -15.48
N ASP A 306 -3.01 -10.71 -14.31
CA ASP A 306 -1.61 -11.08 -14.08
C ASP A 306 -1.45 -12.62 -13.98
N TYR A 307 -2.56 -13.36 -13.93
CA TYR A 307 -2.64 -14.80 -13.76
C TYR A 307 -3.49 -15.43 -14.88
N PRO A 308 -2.93 -15.67 -16.09
CA PRO A 308 -3.66 -16.28 -17.20
C PRO A 308 -4.20 -17.66 -16.87
N ALA A 309 -5.15 -18.15 -17.66
CA ALA A 309 -5.77 -19.47 -17.48
C ALA A 309 -4.71 -20.57 -17.32
N GLY A 310 -4.84 -21.38 -16.26
CA GLY A 310 -3.88 -22.45 -15.91
C GLY A 310 -2.62 -21.96 -15.18
N HIS A 311 -2.54 -20.68 -14.82
CA HIS A 311 -1.44 -20.21 -13.99
C HIS A 311 -1.53 -20.81 -12.58
N ARG A 312 -0.40 -21.38 -12.11
CA ARG A 312 -0.32 -22.13 -10.84
C ARG A 312 -0.83 -21.33 -9.62
N GLU A 313 -0.65 -20.01 -9.62
CA GLU A 313 -1.07 -19.18 -8.47
C GLU A 313 -2.58 -18.97 -8.40
N GLN A 314 -3.36 -19.34 -9.43
CA GLN A 314 -4.82 -19.35 -9.31
C GLN A 314 -5.32 -20.32 -8.22
N ASP A 315 -4.56 -21.36 -7.89
CA ASP A 315 -4.89 -22.30 -6.80
C ASP A 315 -4.97 -21.63 -5.44
N TYR A 316 -4.33 -20.47 -5.29
CA TYR A 316 -4.32 -19.68 -4.05
C TYR A 316 -5.35 -18.54 -4.02
N PHE A 317 -6.16 -18.40 -5.05
CA PHE A 317 -7.28 -17.47 -5.02
C PHE A 317 -8.30 -17.93 -3.97
N VAL A 318 -8.88 -16.98 -3.24
CA VAL A 318 -9.91 -17.28 -2.24
C VAL A 318 -11.22 -16.60 -2.61
N THR A 319 -11.17 -15.31 -2.94
CA THR A 319 -12.32 -14.55 -3.43
C THR A 319 -11.88 -13.63 -4.57
N VAL A 320 -12.79 -13.45 -5.52
CA VAL A 320 -12.55 -12.70 -6.75
C VAL A 320 -13.65 -11.68 -6.97
N GLN A 321 -13.32 -10.49 -7.41
CA GLN A 321 -14.26 -9.43 -7.75
C GLN A 321 -14.10 -9.00 -9.22
N ASN A 322 -15.22 -8.87 -9.94
CA ASN A 322 -15.31 -8.39 -11.32
C ASN A 322 -14.56 -9.22 -12.38
N CYS A 323 -14.27 -10.46 -12.12
CA CYS A 323 -13.74 -11.39 -13.10
C CYS A 323 -14.87 -12.15 -13.79
N GLY A 324 -14.75 -12.40 -15.09
CA GLY A 324 -15.69 -13.21 -15.85
C GLY A 324 -15.65 -14.68 -15.43
N VAL A 325 -16.76 -15.39 -15.64
CA VAL A 325 -16.88 -16.82 -15.43
C VAL A 325 -17.40 -17.48 -16.71
N THR A 326 -16.87 -18.64 -17.06
CA THR A 326 -17.34 -19.48 -18.16
C THR A 326 -17.29 -20.95 -17.75
N LEU A 327 -17.77 -21.83 -18.62
CA LEU A 327 -17.59 -23.27 -18.47
C LEU A 327 -16.37 -23.73 -19.26
N ASP A 328 -15.56 -24.59 -18.67
CA ASP A 328 -14.49 -25.30 -19.39
C ASP A 328 -15.03 -26.47 -20.22
N GLU A 329 -14.17 -27.20 -20.89
CA GLU A 329 -14.50 -28.37 -21.71
C GLU A 329 -15.18 -29.53 -20.94
N ASN A 330 -15.03 -29.53 -19.61
CA ASN A 330 -15.64 -30.52 -18.71
C ASN A 330 -16.94 -29.97 -18.06
N GLY A 331 -17.40 -28.79 -18.45
CA GLY A 331 -18.56 -28.13 -17.90
C GLY A 331 -18.34 -27.52 -16.51
N ARG A 332 -17.10 -27.31 -16.05
CA ARG A 332 -16.78 -26.71 -14.76
C ARG A 332 -16.73 -25.18 -14.89
N LYS A 333 -17.27 -24.49 -13.90
CA LYS A 333 -17.21 -23.03 -13.79
C LYS A 333 -15.78 -22.57 -13.46
N VAL A 334 -15.17 -21.85 -14.39
CA VAL A 334 -13.79 -21.36 -14.30
C VAL A 334 -13.73 -19.85 -14.52
N LEU A 335 -12.71 -19.19 -13.97
CA LEU A 335 -12.46 -17.77 -14.16
C LEU A 335 -11.96 -17.46 -15.57
N VAL A 336 -12.47 -16.39 -16.16
CA VAL A 336 -11.88 -15.73 -17.32
C VAL A 336 -11.00 -14.59 -16.77
N THR A 337 -9.76 -14.92 -16.43
CA THR A 337 -8.84 -13.98 -15.77
C THR A 337 -8.30 -12.92 -16.71
N GLU A 338 -8.21 -13.22 -18.00
CA GLU A 338 -7.92 -12.22 -19.02
C GLU A 338 -9.07 -11.22 -19.07
N ASP A 339 -8.71 -9.95 -18.81
CA ASP A 339 -9.74 -8.92 -18.75
C ASP A 339 -10.15 -8.47 -20.15
N ILE A 340 -11.23 -9.04 -20.64
CA ILE A 340 -11.86 -8.69 -21.91
C ILE A 340 -12.89 -7.57 -21.78
N ARG A 341 -13.08 -6.98 -20.60
CA ARG A 341 -14.13 -5.97 -20.35
C ARG A 341 -13.61 -4.61 -19.91
N ASN A 342 -13.01 -4.49 -18.73
CA ASN A 342 -12.80 -3.18 -18.10
C ASN A 342 -11.58 -3.05 -17.16
N GLY A 343 -10.67 -3.99 -17.04
CA GLY A 343 -9.49 -3.93 -16.17
C GLY A 343 -9.78 -3.96 -14.67
N ASN A 344 -10.99 -4.32 -14.24
CA ASN A 344 -11.43 -4.24 -12.84
C ASN A 344 -11.35 -5.58 -12.09
N GLY A 345 -10.95 -6.68 -12.74
CA GLY A 345 -10.81 -7.99 -12.08
C GLY A 345 -9.74 -8.00 -11.00
N ARG A 346 -10.11 -8.44 -9.80
CA ARG A 346 -9.23 -8.50 -8.63
C ARG A 346 -9.46 -9.79 -7.85
N THR A 347 -8.40 -10.27 -7.20
CA THR A 347 -8.48 -11.43 -6.32
C THR A 347 -7.80 -11.15 -4.98
N VAL A 348 -8.37 -11.67 -3.90
CA VAL A 348 -7.65 -11.91 -2.65
C VAL A 348 -6.97 -13.27 -2.78
N LYS A 349 -5.64 -13.26 -2.77
CA LYS A 349 -4.79 -14.43 -2.87
C LYS A 349 -4.20 -14.74 -1.50
N SER A 350 -4.29 -15.99 -1.06
CA SER A 350 -3.87 -16.38 0.28
C SER A 350 -2.35 -16.28 0.47
N ARG A 351 -1.92 -16.15 1.72
CA ARG A 351 -0.51 -16.13 2.14
C ARG A 351 0.31 -17.34 1.66
N TYR A 352 -0.36 -18.45 1.41
CA TYR A 352 0.27 -19.71 1.00
C TYR A 352 0.82 -19.69 -0.43
N SER A 353 0.46 -18.68 -1.23
CA SER A 353 1.09 -18.45 -2.55
C SER A 353 2.58 -18.10 -2.43
N THR A 354 3.02 -17.64 -1.26
CA THR A 354 4.43 -17.29 -0.96
C THR A 354 4.89 -18.12 0.25
N PRO A 355 5.39 -19.35 0.03
CA PRO A 355 5.74 -20.27 1.12
C PRO A 355 6.82 -19.75 2.09
N ASN A 356 7.69 -18.87 1.60
CA ASN A 356 8.77 -18.23 2.34
C ASN A 356 8.37 -16.84 2.88
N ARG A 357 7.09 -16.59 3.06
CA ARG A 357 6.58 -15.36 3.67
C ARG A 357 6.73 -15.39 5.20
N VAL A 358 7.13 -14.25 5.76
CA VAL A 358 7.20 -14.03 7.21
C VAL A 358 6.36 -12.82 7.62
N ASP A 359 5.92 -12.79 8.88
CA ASP A 359 5.12 -11.70 9.43
C ASP A 359 6.00 -10.54 9.96
N LYS A 360 7.27 -10.84 10.26
CA LYS A 360 8.27 -9.89 10.78
C LYS A 360 9.65 -10.22 10.29
N ILE A 361 10.46 -9.20 10.01
CA ILE A 361 11.91 -9.28 9.86
C ILE A 361 12.52 -8.46 11.00
N LYS A 362 13.28 -9.13 11.87
CA LYS A 362 13.91 -8.52 13.05
C LYS A 362 15.19 -7.78 12.73
N GLU A 363 15.89 -8.25 11.70
CA GLU A 363 17.12 -7.64 11.23
C GLU A 363 16.83 -6.24 10.72
N PRO A 364 17.69 -5.26 11.08
CA PRO A 364 17.55 -3.90 10.59
C PRO A 364 17.56 -3.83 9.07
N ILE A 365 16.74 -2.96 8.51
CA ILE A 365 16.81 -2.65 7.08
C ILE A 365 18.19 -2.12 6.72
N GLN A 366 18.78 -2.61 5.62
CA GLN A 366 20.11 -2.22 5.15
C GLN A 366 20.06 -1.38 3.88
N SER A 367 19.00 -1.54 3.07
CA SER A 367 18.86 -0.72 1.86
C SER A 367 17.41 -0.43 1.48
N ILE A 368 17.24 0.74 0.88
CA ILE A 368 16.00 1.22 0.31
C ILE A 368 16.21 1.49 -1.17
N PHE A 369 15.38 0.89 -2.03
CA PHE A 369 15.40 1.06 -3.48
C PHE A 369 14.18 1.86 -3.93
N TRP A 370 14.41 3.06 -4.46
CA TRP A 370 13.41 3.83 -5.19
C TRP A 370 13.35 3.32 -6.63
N ILE A 371 12.25 2.67 -7.02
CA ILE A 371 12.06 2.19 -8.38
C ILE A 371 11.55 3.35 -9.24
N MET A 372 12.33 3.71 -10.25
CA MET A 372 11.97 4.76 -11.19
C MET A 372 12.04 4.22 -12.62
N LYS A 373 11.16 4.71 -13.49
CA LYS A 373 11.22 4.55 -14.95
C LYS A 373 11.55 5.92 -15.52
N ASP A 374 12.84 6.23 -15.57
CA ASP A 374 13.37 7.52 -16.03
C ASP A 374 14.56 7.25 -16.95
N ASP A 375 14.43 7.65 -18.21
CA ASP A 375 15.42 7.44 -19.25
C ASP A 375 16.72 8.25 -19.06
N ALA A 376 16.75 9.18 -18.12
CA ALA A 376 17.94 9.89 -17.70
C ALA A 376 18.84 9.10 -16.73
N LEU A 377 18.32 8.04 -16.11
CA LEU A 377 19.02 7.32 -15.03
C LEU A 377 19.58 5.97 -15.52
N PRO A 378 20.87 5.67 -15.22
CA PRO A 378 21.42 4.34 -15.48
C PRO A 378 20.71 3.26 -14.64
N PRO A 379 20.98 1.97 -14.88
CA PRO A 379 20.29 0.88 -14.18
C PRO A 379 20.28 1.00 -12.66
N LEU A 380 21.37 1.51 -12.06
CA LEU A 380 21.46 1.72 -10.60
C LEU A 380 22.25 2.97 -10.26
N VAL A 381 21.67 3.83 -9.42
CA VAL A 381 22.33 4.99 -8.80
C VAL A 381 22.31 4.83 -7.28
N LYS A 382 23.44 5.04 -6.62
CA LYS A 382 23.57 5.11 -5.16
C LYS A 382 23.52 6.57 -4.72
N ILE A 383 22.75 6.86 -3.67
CA ILE A 383 22.66 8.20 -3.06
C ILE A 383 23.36 8.16 -1.71
N THR A 384 24.36 9.01 -1.52
CA THR A 384 25.22 8.99 -0.32
C THR A 384 24.90 10.08 0.71
N ASP A 385 24.12 11.11 0.32
CA ASP A 385 23.65 12.15 1.26
C ASP A 385 22.23 11.77 1.77
N PRO A 386 22.01 11.62 3.10
CA PRO A 386 20.72 11.23 3.67
C PRO A 386 19.56 12.18 3.33
N ARG A 387 19.83 13.50 3.21
CA ARG A 387 18.79 14.49 2.82
C ARG A 387 18.40 14.28 1.36
N LEU A 388 19.39 14.10 0.48
CA LEU A 388 19.15 13.82 -0.92
C LEU A 388 18.45 12.47 -1.10
N ALA A 389 18.82 11.44 -0.33
CA ALA A 389 18.19 10.13 -0.34
C ALA A 389 16.69 10.19 0.00
N SER A 390 16.35 10.92 1.07
CA SER A 390 14.94 11.07 1.47
C SER A 390 14.16 11.97 0.52
N ILE A 391 14.76 13.10 0.05
CA ILE A 391 14.02 14.01 -0.84
C ILE A 391 13.77 13.41 -2.23
N LEU A 392 14.64 12.53 -2.73
CA LEU A 392 14.41 11.80 -3.97
C LEU A 392 13.28 10.77 -3.83
N GLY A 393 13.09 10.17 -2.66
CA GLY A 393 11.91 9.40 -2.32
C GLY A 393 10.65 10.26 -2.21
N CYS A 394 10.75 11.43 -1.55
CA CYS A 394 9.67 12.42 -1.48
C CYS A 394 9.24 12.94 -2.86
N THR A 395 10.16 12.99 -3.79
CA THR A 395 9.92 13.33 -5.20
C THR A 395 10.12 12.13 -6.12
N LEU A 396 9.72 10.92 -5.69
CA LEU A 396 9.83 9.73 -6.52
C LEU A 396 9.17 9.96 -7.87
N MET A 397 9.98 10.04 -8.90
CA MET A 397 9.57 10.45 -10.24
C MET A 397 9.69 9.28 -11.19
N THR A 398 8.60 8.93 -11.85
CA THR A 398 8.53 7.76 -12.72
C THR A 398 7.49 7.93 -13.82
N LYS A 399 7.63 7.20 -14.92
CA LYS A 399 6.55 7.06 -15.90
C LYS A 399 5.44 6.18 -15.32
N ARG A 400 4.18 6.54 -15.58
CA ARG A 400 3.04 5.68 -15.25
C ARG A 400 3.02 4.44 -16.15
N SER A 401 2.32 3.42 -15.73
CA SER A 401 2.10 2.22 -16.53
C SER A 401 0.62 2.01 -16.82
N ASN A 402 0.30 1.20 -17.84
CA ASN A 402 -1.07 0.74 -18.13
C ASN A 402 -1.68 -0.05 -16.93
N ALA A 403 -0.85 -0.41 -15.95
CA ALA A 403 -1.30 -1.06 -14.73
C ALA A 403 -2.11 -0.13 -13.81
N GLU A 404 -1.97 1.19 -13.97
CA GLU A 404 -2.78 2.19 -13.30
C GLU A 404 -4.01 2.52 -14.15
N ASN A 405 -5.19 2.59 -13.54
CA ASN A 405 -6.40 3.01 -14.25
C ASN A 405 -6.43 4.55 -14.36
N THR A 406 -5.66 5.09 -15.29
CA THR A 406 -5.43 6.54 -15.44
C THR A 406 -6.52 7.27 -16.23
N GLY A 407 -7.58 6.57 -16.65
CA GLY A 407 -8.62 7.14 -17.53
C GLY A 407 -8.20 7.26 -19.00
N ALA A 408 -9.19 7.40 -19.88
CA ALA A 408 -8.93 7.54 -21.32
C ALA A 408 -8.20 8.86 -21.62
N GLY A 409 -7.03 8.76 -22.27
CA GLY A 409 -6.25 9.93 -22.73
C GLY A 409 -5.10 10.37 -21.82
N ALA A 410 -4.78 9.65 -20.75
CA ALA A 410 -3.59 9.94 -19.96
C ALA A 410 -2.31 9.68 -20.75
N ASN A 411 -1.37 10.64 -20.73
CA ASN A 411 -0.05 10.45 -21.33
C ASN A 411 0.81 9.55 -20.41
N LEU A 412 1.01 8.30 -20.83
CA LEU A 412 1.79 7.32 -20.09
C LEU A 412 3.31 7.56 -20.17
N ASP A 413 3.77 8.36 -21.15
CA ASP A 413 5.19 8.71 -21.28
C ASP A 413 5.59 9.90 -20.40
N ALA A 414 4.61 10.63 -19.86
CA ALA A 414 4.88 11.73 -18.95
C ALA A 414 5.39 11.22 -17.60
N LEU A 415 6.43 11.86 -17.09
CA LEU A 415 6.91 11.65 -15.73
C LEU A 415 5.92 12.25 -14.73
N VAL A 416 5.66 11.52 -13.66
CA VAL A 416 4.84 11.97 -12.53
C VAL A 416 5.61 11.79 -11.23
N ILE A 417 5.34 12.66 -10.27
CA ILE A 417 5.87 12.51 -8.90
C ILE A 417 4.79 11.89 -8.03
N GLU A 418 5.12 10.77 -7.38
CA GLU A 418 4.31 10.15 -6.35
C GLU A 418 5.18 9.92 -5.11
N PRO A 419 5.04 10.73 -4.07
CA PRO A 419 5.92 10.69 -2.91
C PRO A 419 5.96 9.31 -2.26
N TYR A 420 7.17 8.74 -2.15
CA TYR A 420 7.44 7.42 -1.56
C TYR A 420 6.61 6.28 -2.17
N ALA A 421 6.12 6.47 -3.41
CA ALA A 421 5.19 5.58 -4.09
C ALA A 421 3.92 5.26 -3.25
N ASN A 422 3.52 6.15 -2.33
CA ASN A 422 2.37 5.95 -1.45
C ASN A 422 1.26 7.00 -1.68
N PRO A 423 0.33 6.75 -2.64
CA PRO A 423 -0.79 7.65 -2.91
C PRO A 423 -1.88 7.61 -1.81
N PHE A 424 -1.72 6.77 -0.79
CA PHE A 424 -2.71 6.57 0.28
C PHE A 424 -2.38 7.33 1.57
N ARG A 425 -1.30 8.11 1.57
CA ARG A 425 -0.89 8.91 2.72
C ARG A 425 -1.94 9.97 3.07
N VAL A 426 -2.24 10.13 4.36
CA VAL A 426 -3.22 11.07 4.91
C VAL A 426 -2.68 11.90 6.07
N TYR A 427 -1.39 11.88 6.26
CA TYR A 427 -0.62 12.66 7.24
C TYR A 427 0.40 13.53 6.49
N PRO A 428 1.02 14.54 7.14
CA PRO A 428 1.95 15.44 6.49
C PRO A 428 3.14 14.74 5.83
N LEU A 429 3.46 15.11 4.58
CA LEU A 429 4.56 14.53 3.82
C LEU A 429 5.93 14.70 4.50
N VAL A 430 6.10 15.79 5.24
CA VAL A 430 7.32 16.06 6.00
C VAL A 430 7.61 14.97 7.04
N GLU A 431 6.58 14.30 7.58
CA GLU A 431 6.78 13.20 8.53
C GLU A 431 7.47 11.99 7.88
N ASP A 432 7.10 11.66 6.64
CA ASP A 432 7.79 10.61 5.88
C ASP A 432 9.22 11.05 5.55
N TYR A 433 9.40 12.31 5.13
CA TYR A 433 10.74 12.85 4.84
C TYR A 433 11.69 12.70 6.03
N GLU A 434 11.26 13.12 7.20
CA GLU A 434 12.10 13.05 8.41
C GLU A 434 12.40 11.60 8.83
N LYS A 435 11.43 10.69 8.72
CA LYS A 435 11.61 9.30 9.11
C LYS A 435 12.52 8.52 8.14
N PHE A 436 12.33 8.69 6.84
CA PHE A 436 13.24 8.09 5.87
C PHE A 436 14.65 8.66 6.02
N LYS A 437 14.78 9.99 6.21
CA LYS A 437 16.08 10.60 6.49
C LYS A 437 16.71 10.01 7.74
N ALA A 438 15.94 9.80 8.82
CA ALA A 438 16.45 9.19 10.05
C ALA A 438 16.95 7.75 9.85
N LEU A 439 16.36 6.96 8.94
CA LEU A 439 16.89 5.66 8.55
C LEU A 439 18.22 5.81 7.79
N PHE A 440 18.32 6.73 6.83
CA PHE A 440 19.55 6.99 6.07
C PHE A 440 20.66 7.53 6.97
N ASP A 441 20.34 8.37 7.97
CA ASP A 441 21.31 8.84 8.99
C ASP A 441 21.87 7.68 9.85
N LYS A 442 21.18 6.53 9.89
CA LYS A 442 21.61 5.28 10.57
C LYS A 442 22.33 4.30 9.64
N ASN A 443 22.89 4.80 8.53
CA ASN A 443 23.62 4.02 7.53
C ASN A 443 22.77 3.01 6.74
N VAL A 444 21.47 3.25 6.56
CA VAL A 444 20.70 2.55 5.54
C VAL A 444 21.10 3.10 4.18
N ASP A 445 21.55 2.23 3.27
CA ASP A 445 21.91 2.62 1.92
C ASP A 445 20.65 3.01 1.11
N CYS A 446 20.80 4.03 0.26
CA CYS A 446 19.76 4.45 -0.68
C CYS A 446 20.18 4.22 -2.12
N TYR A 447 19.30 3.56 -2.87
CA TYR A 447 19.50 3.33 -4.30
C TYR A 447 18.28 3.78 -5.10
N ILE A 448 18.54 4.29 -6.31
CA ILE A 448 17.52 4.40 -7.36
C ILE A 448 17.78 3.25 -8.33
N ILE A 449 16.78 2.42 -8.57
CA ILE A 449 16.83 1.35 -9.56
C ILE A 449 15.93 1.71 -10.74
N ASN A 450 16.50 1.81 -11.93
CA ASN A 450 15.74 2.08 -13.14
C ASN A 450 15.23 0.76 -13.73
N THR A 451 13.92 0.63 -13.86
CA THR A 451 13.25 -0.52 -14.48
C THR A 451 12.59 -0.16 -15.83
N GLY A 452 12.84 1.05 -16.30
CA GLY A 452 12.39 1.56 -17.60
C GLY A 452 13.44 1.40 -18.69
N ASP A 453 13.65 2.46 -19.42
CA ASP A 453 14.72 2.60 -20.42
C ASP A 453 15.81 3.53 -19.87
N PHE A 454 17.03 3.37 -20.33
CA PHE A 454 18.14 4.32 -20.15
C PHE A 454 18.61 4.76 -21.53
N LEU A 455 18.45 6.04 -21.84
CA LEU A 455 18.80 6.63 -23.13
C LEU A 455 18.27 5.80 -24.33
N GLY A 456 17.01 5.35 -24.23
CA GLY A 456 16.35 4.56 -25.26
C GLY A 456 16.67 3.07 -25.26
N LYS A 457 17.55 2.59 -24.35
CA LYS A 457 17.83 1.17 -24.18
C LYS A 457 17.11 0.60 -22.97
N LYS A 458 16.32 -0.46 -23.19
CA LYS A 458 15.55 -1.13 -22.13
C LYS A 458 16.46 -1.69 -21.04
N VAL A 459 16.18 -1.36 -19.78
CA VAL A 459 16.74 -2.04 -18.62
C VAL A 459 15.94 -3.32 -18.39
N THR A 460 16.58 -4.47 -18.61
CA THR A 460 15.88 -5.75 -18.49
C THR A 460 15.73 -6.19 -17.04
N LYS A 461 14.85 -7.18 -16.82
CA LYS A 461 14.67 -7.78 -15.49
C LYS A 461 15.96 -8.41 -14.98
N GLU A 462 16.70 -9.06 -15.84
CA GLU A 462 17.98 -9.74 -15.53
C GLU A 462 19.02 -8.73 -15.06
N VAL A 463 19.11 -7.56 -15.72
CA VAL A 463 19.99 -6.45 -15.30
C VAL A 463 19.57 -5.96 -13.92
N SER A 464 18.26 -5.71 -13.70
CA SER A 464 17.75 -5.23 -12.41
C SER A 464 18.02 -6.23 -11.26
N LEU A 465 17.89 -7.53 -11.51
CA LEU A 465 18.21 -8.56 -10.53
C LEU A 465 19.72 -8.68 -10.30
N GLY A 466 20.53 -8.61 -11.35
CA GLY A 466 21.99 -8.71 -11.28
C GLY A 466 22.62 -7.57 -10.48
N VAL A 467 22.14 -6.33 -10.62
CA VAL A 467 22.66 -5.20 -9.82
C VAL A 467 22.31 -5.35 -8.33
N ILE A 468 21.12 -5.88 -8.00
CA ILE A 468 20.75 -6.18 -6.62
C ILE A 468 21.66 -7.26 -6.04
N GLU A 469 21.92 -8.35 -6.78
CA GLU A 469 22.84 -9.42 -6.36
C GLU A 469 24.26 -8.91 -6.12
N THR A 470 24.73 -8.02 -6.98
CA THR A 470 26.05 -7.40 -6.83
C THR A 470 26.18 -6.62 -5.52
N ILE A 471 25.10 -5.92 -5.12
CA ILE A 471 25.03 -5.21 -3.84
C ILE A 471 24.99 -6.21 -2.68
N VAL A 472 24.09 -7.17 -2.72
CA VAL A 472 23.91 -8.18 -1.66
C VAL A 472 25.18 -8.99 -1.42
N ASP A 473 25.91 -9.32 -2.47
CA ASP A 473 27.20 -10.01 -2.38
C ASP A 473 28.36 -9.10 -1.91
N GLY A 474 28.14 -7.79 -1.72
CA GLY A 474 29.20 -6.83 -1.36
C GLY A 474 30.25 -6.62 -2.45
N LYS A 475 29.90 -6.84 -3.74
CA LYS A 475 30.79 -6.74 -4.89
C LYS A 475 30.60 -5.47 -5.71
N ALA A 476 29.71 -4.56 -5.28
CA ALA A 476 29.41 -3.35 -6.01
C ALA A 476 30.58 -2.35 -5.95
N ASN A 477 31.12 -2.01 -7.10
CA ASN A 477 32.13 -0.98 -7.25
C ASN A 477 31.47 0.24 -7.90
N PHE A 478 31.19 1.27 -7.09
CA PHE A 478 30.52 2.47 -7.55
C PHE A 478 31.52 3.47 -8.12
N GLU A 479 31.08 4.22 -9.13
CA GLU A 479 31.78 5.36 -9.72
C GLU A 479 31.00 6.65 -9.50
N LEU A 480 31.64 7.80 -9.52
CA LEU A 480 30.95 9.08 -9.41
C LEU A 480 29.99 9.28 -10.60
N PHE A 481 28.76 9.58 -10.32
CA PHE A 481 27.75 9.84 -11.37
C PHE A 481 27.94 11.25 -11.94
N GLY A 482 28.86 11.36 -12.94
CA GLY A 482 29.21 12.63 -13.57
C GLY A 482 29.77 13.67 -12.61
N GLY A 483 30.28 13.28 -11.44
CA GLY A 483 30.77 14.20 -10.40
C GLY A 483 29.63 14.87 -9.61
N LEU A 484 28.34 14.52 -9.83
CA LEU A 484 27.21 15.09 -9.12
C LEU A 484 27.31 14.87 -7.61
N PRO A 485 27.14 15.91 -6.78
CA PRO A 485 27.25 15.77 -5.33
C PRO A 485 26.29 14.76 -4.73
N GLY A 486 26.83 13.79 -3.97
CA GLY A 486 26.02 12.77 -3.28
C GLY A 486 25.45 11.68 -4.19
N MET A 487 25.90 11.56 -5.43
CA MET A 487 25.42 10.56 -6.39
C MET A 487 26.57 9.73 -6.98
N GLU A 488 26.44 8.42 -6.91
CA GLU A 488 27.31 7.43 -7.51
C GLU A 488 26.47 6.48 -8.37
N TYR A 489 27.06 5.80 -9.32
CA TYR A 489 26.36 4.79 -10.12
C TYR A 489 27.16 3.48 -10.16
N LEU A 490 26.47 2.37 -10.39
CA LEU A 490 27.10 1.08 -10.64
C LEU A 490 27.29 0.92 -12.16
N PRO A 491 28.52 0.84 -12.66
CA PRO A 491 28.76 0.53 -14.07
C PRO A 491 28.17 -0.82 -14.45
N VAL A 492 27.39 -0.85 -15.52
CA VAL A 492 26.76 -2.06 -16.06
C VAL A 492 27.09 -2.15 -17.55
N GLU A 493 27.65 -3.29 -17.97
CA GLU A 493 28.01 -3.53 -19.37
C GLU A 493 26.82 -3.27 -20.31
N GLY A 494 27.05 -2.46 -21.33
CA GLY A 494 26.06 -2.06 -22.30
C GLY A 494 25.13 -0.92 -21.85
N TYR A 495 25.38 -0.31 -20.69
CA TYR A 495 24.65 0.87 -20.19
C TYR A 495 25.65 1.96 -19.78
N GLU A 496 26.49 2.35 -20.74
CA GLU A 496 27.55 3.33 -20.54
C GLU A 496 26.93 4.72 -20.24
N VAL A 497 27.33 5.32 -19.13
CA VAL A 497 26.90 6.67 -18.74
C VAL A 497 27.69 7.70 -19.56
N PRO A 498 26.99 8.60 -20.28
CA PRO A 498 27.69 9.67 -21.02
C PRO A 498 28.44 10.62 -20.08
N GLU A 499 29.38 11.37 -20.65
CA GLU A 499 29.95 12.51 -19.96
C GLU A 499 28.87 13.50 -19.53
N MET A 500 28.95 14.05 -18.32
CA MET A 500 27.97 15.00 -17.78
C MET A 500 28.15 16.37 -18.43
N SER A 501 27.79 16.46 -19.70
CA SER A 501 27.91 17.65 -20.54
C SER A 501 26.81 17.70 -21.59
N GLY A 502 26.56 18.85 -22.21
CA GLY A 502 25.61 19.04 -23.31
C GLY A 502 24.21 18.53 -22.97
N ASP A 503 23.57 17.83 -23.90
CA ASP A 503 22.17 17.38 -23.82
C ASP A 503 21.92 16.46 -22.60
N TYR A 504 22.92 15.67 -22.18
CA TYR A 504 22.74 14.78 -21.02
C TYR A 504 22.74 15.56 -19.70
N ALA A 505 23.59 16.56 -19.57
CA ALA A 505 23.59 17.45 -18.41
C ALA A 505 22.29 18.26 -18.33
N GLU A 506 21.78 18.75 -19.48
CA GLU A 506 20.48 19.42 -19.53
C GLU A 506 19.34 18.49 -19.13
N LEU A 507 19.34 17.24 -19.59
CA LEU A 507 18.34 16.24 -19.21
C LEU A 507 18.32 16.01 -17.69
N ILE A 508 19.48 15.86 -17.04
CA ILE A 508 19.55 15.71 -15.57
C ILE A 508 19.09 16.99 -14.87
N ARG A 509 19.49 18.16 -15.38
CA ARG A 509 19.02 19.46 -14.84
C ARG A 509 17.49 19.56 -14.86
N ASP A 510 16.85 19.24 -15.97
CA ASP A 510 15.40 19.27 -16.11
C ASP A 510 14.71 18.36 -15.09
N ARG A 511 15.31 17.18 -14.80
CA ARG A 511 14.81 16.27 -13.76
C ARG A 511 14.90 16.88 -12.35
N MET A 512 15.96 17.62 -12.06
CA MET A 512 16.11 18.30 -10.76
C MET A 512 15.17 19.49 -10.64
N GLN A 513 15.07 20.31 -11.71
CA GLN A 513 14.14 21.44 -11.75
C GLN A 513 12.68 20.99 -11.57
N PHE A 514 12.26 19.91 -12.24
CA PHE A 514 10.92 19.38 -12.09
C PHE A 514 10.60 18.99 -10.63
N ARG A 515 11.57 18.40 -9.90
CA ARG A 515 11.43 18.10 -8.47
C ARG A 515 11.34 19.37 -7.62
N LEU A 516 12.15 20.37 -7.91
CA LEU A 516 12.12 21.65 -7.18
C LEU A 516 10.81 22.40 -7.39
N ASP A 517 10.29 22.41 -8.60
CA ASP A 517 8.99 23.03 -8.91
C ASP A 517 7.85 22.34 -8.15
N TYR A 518 7.86 21.01 -8.10
CA TYR A 518 6.91 20.23 -7.30
C TYR A 518 7.00 20.59 -5.80
N LEU A 519 8.21 20.59 -5.23
CA LEU A 519 8.43 20.88 -3.81
C LEU A 519 8.04 22.30 -3.45
N LYS A 520 8.31 23.26 -4.31
CA LYS A 520 7.91 24.66 -4.14
C LYS A 520 6.38 24.79 -4.13
N ALA A 521 5.71 24.20 -5.12
CA ALA A 521 4.25 24.21 -5.18
C ALA A 521 3.63 23.49 -3.96
N PHE A 522 4.25 22.38 -3.51
CA PHE A 522 3.82 21.67 -2.31
C PHE A 522 3.96 22.55 -1.05
N ASN A 523 5.09 23.18 -0.84
CA ASN A 523 5.35 24.04 0.32
C ASN A 523 4.43 25.26 0.34
N ASP A 524 4.16 25.87 -0.81
CA ASP A 524 3.22 26.99 -0.95
C ASP A 524 1.78 26.58 -0.58
N ALA A 525 1.40 25.34 -0.93
CA ALA A 525 0.08 24.79 -0.60
C ALA A 525 -0.03 24.27 0.86
N ASN A 526 1.09 24.00 1.53
CA ASN A 526 1.14 23.40 2.88
C ASN A 526 2.04 24.21 3.83
N PRO A 527 1.73 25.46 4.15
CA PRO A 527 2.61 26.36 4.91
C PRO A 527 2.94 25.87 6.33
N GLU A 528 2.07 25.05 6.95
CA GLU A 528 2.28 24.49 8.29
C GLU A 528 3.11 23.19 8.29
N HIS A 529 3.29 22.55 7.12
CA HIS A 529 3.93 21.24 6.97
C HIS A 529 4.91 21.23 5.80
N GLN A 530 5.71 22.26 5.69
CA GLN A 530 6.68 22.41 4.60
C GLN A 530 7.80 21.38 4.70
N ILE A 531 8.26 20.93 3.55
CA ILE A 531 9.53 20.19 3.43
C ILE A 531 10.66 21.16 3.79
N PRO A 532 11.63 20.76 4.64
CA PRO A 532 12.70 21.63 5.10
C PRO A 532 13.55 22.22 3.97
N GLN A 533 14.02 23.45 4.16
CA GLN A 533 14.77 24.17 3.14
C GLN A 533 16.12 23.50 2.80
N ASP A 534 16.77 22.85 3.76
CA ASP A 534 18.02 22.10 3.54
C ASP A 534 17.83 20.86 2.65
N ALA A 535 16.62 20.28 2.65
CA ALA A 535 16.25 19.22 1.71
C ALA A 535 16.19 19.74 0.27
N LEU A 536 15.53 20.89 0.06
CA LEU A 536 15.49 21.53 -1.26
C LEU A 536 16.90 21.94 -1.71
N GLU A 537 17.73 22.39 -0.77
CA GLU A 537 19.12 22.80 -1.05
C GLU A 537 19.99 21.65 -1.55
N SER A 538 19.72 20.41 -1.13
CA SER A 538 20.45 19.23 -1.64
C SER A 538 20.22 19.03 -3.14
N ILE A 539 19.03 19.26 -3.66
CA ILE A 539 18.72 19.21 -5.10
C ILE A 539 19.34 20.42 -5.84
N LYS A 540 19.21 21.64 -5.28
CA LYS A 540 19.82 22.85 -5.88
C LYS A 540 21.33 22.76 -5.97
N THR A 541 21.97 22.02 -5.09
CA THR A 541 23.43 21.81 -5.15
C THR A 541 23.81 21.02 -6.39
N ILE A 542 22.97 20.05 -6.81
CA ILE A 542 23.17 19.31 -8.06
C ILE A 542 22.99 20.23 -9.27
N GLU A 543 21.94 21.05 -9.30
CA GLU A 543 21.71 21.99 -10.40
C GLU A 543 22.87 22.97 -10.55
N ARG A 544 23.30 23.61 -9.45
CA ARG A 544 24.46 24.54 -9.48
C ARG A 544 25.75 23.86 -9.92
N PHE A 545 25.93 22.59 -9.60
CA PHE A 545 27.06 21.82 -10.10
C PHE A 545 27.02 21.68 -11.62
N ILE A 546 25.83 21.31 -12.15
CA ILE A 546 25.63 21.19 -13.61
C ILE A 546 25.84 22.56 -14.32
N ASP A 547 25.42 23.66 -13.71
CA ASP A 547 25.53 25.00 -14.28
C ASP A 547 26.99 25.48 -14.45
N VAL A 548 27.95 24.87 -13.76
CA VAL A 548 29.38 25.21 -13.83
C VAL A 548 30.21 24.19 -14.64
N LEU A 549 29.60 23.11 -15.14
CA LEU A 549 30.22 22.16 -16.07
C LEU A 549 30.18 22.71 -17.50
#